data_aed5e31a8b11d2a003a6fde0b5afd425
#
_entry.id   aed5e31a8b11d2a003a6fde0b5afd425
#
_cell.length_a   1.000
_cell.length_b   1.000
_cell.length_c   1.000
_cell.angle_alpha   90.00
_cell.angle_beta   90.00
_cell.angle_gamma   90.00
#
_symmetry.space_group_name_H-M   'P 1'
#
loop_
_entity.id
_entity.type
_entity.pdbx_description
1 polymer ?
#
loop_
_entity_poly.entity_id
_entity_poly.type
_entity_poly.pdbx_seq_one_letter_code
_entity_poly.pdbx_strand_id
1 'polypeptide(L)'
;MIKKFLLIFNFTALSLTAQIDSLSNYFDAVLIYMEKSSLIDEEEETTIFESVEELLRNPININKAQVDDLLQIPFLDFSSANFIIDYRDSNKQYYSINELFLIDELSSELVNILKPLLTTSEQELVITEKKSFLKFIGSRNRLVNDIETREGYSKGNYLGNKLKFYNRIQASADKFFVNITQEKDAGEKSLTDFYSASFSISDYSFVNKIILGDYNLTFG
;
A
#
# COMPACT_ATOMS: atom_id res chain seq x y z
N MET A 1 -26.59 -27.14 -12.26
CA MET A 1 -25.90 -26.53 -11.10
C MET A 1 -24.60 -25.79 -11.50
N ILE A 2 -23.79 -26.32 -12.40
CA ILE A 2 -22.50 -25.77 -12.85
C ILE A 2 -22.65 -24.40 -13.54
N LYS A 3 -23.69 -24.18 -14.37
CA LYS A 3 -23.88 -22.88 -15.08
C LYS A 3 -24.17 -21.68 -14.16
N LYS A 4 -24.84 -21.90 -13.02
CA LYS A 4 -25.08 -20.80 -12.04
C LYS A 4 -23.83 -20.44 -11.25
N PHE A 5 -22.95 -21.39 -11.01
CA PHE A 5 -21.67 -21.14 -10.33
C PHE A 5 -20.70 -20.33 -11.21
N LEU A 6 -20.71 -20.62 -12.53
CA LEU A 6 -19.88 -19.88 -13.50
C LEU A 6 -20.32 -18.41 -13.63
N LEU A 7 -21.62 -18.12 -13.54
CA LEU A 7 -22.13 -16.75 -13.63
C LEU A 7 -21.80 -15.91 -12.39
N ILE A 8 -21.80 -16.51 -11.21
CA ILE A 8 -21.39 -15.85 -9.96
C ILE A 8 -19.88 -15.57 -9.97
N PHE A 9 -19.09 -16.49 -10.49
CA PHE A 9 -17.63 -16.32 -10.59
C PHE A 9 -17.26 -15.19 -11.57
N ASN A 10 -17.95 -15.05 -12.70
CA ASN A 10 -17.72 -13.95 -13.64
C ASN A 10 -18.12 -12.58 -13.09
N PHE A 11 -19.20 -12.50 -12.27
CA PHE A 11 -19.61 -11.24 -11.67
C PHE A 11 -18.66 -10.78 -10.57
N THR A 12 -18.13 -11.70 -9.77
CA THR A 12 -17.11 -11.40 -8.77
C THR A 12 -15.76 -11.04 -9.38
N ALA A 13 -15.38 -11.63 -10.51
CA ALA A 13 -14.19 -11.29 -11.26
C ALA A 13 -14.24 -9.86 -11.84
N LEU A 14 -15.39 -9.42 -12.35
CA LEU A 14 -15.55 -8.07 -12.91
C LEU A 14 -15.46 -6.98 -11.82
N SER A 15 -16.02 -7.21 -10.64
CA SER A 15 -15.92 -6.26 -9.52
C SER A 15 -14.49 -6.21 -8.94
N LEU A 16 -13.76 -7.32 -8.98
CA LEU A 16 -12.37 -7.40 -8.54
C LEU A 16 -11.44 -6.61 -9.48
N THR A 17 -11.64 -6.70 -10.80
CA THR A 17 -10.82 -5.98 -11.78
C THR A 17 -10.97 -4.47 -11.64
N ALA A 18 -12.18 -3.93 -11.46
CA ALA A 18 -12.40 -2.50 -11.29
C ALA A 18 -11.73 -1.93 -10.02
N GLN A 19 -11.66 -2.71 -8.95
CA GLN A 19 -10.97 -2.29 -7.73
C GLN A 19 -9.44 -2.38 -7.86
N ILE A 20 -8.93 -3.35 -8.60
CA ILE A 20 -7.50 -3.49 -8.93
C ILE A 20 -7.04 -2.31 -9.78
N ASP A 21 -7.81 -1.90 -10.81
CA ASP A 21 -7.46 -0.79 -11.69
C ASP A 21 -7.36 0.55 -10.91
N SER A 22 -8.27 0.82 -9.97
CA SER A 22 -8.23 2.07 -9.19
C SER A 22 -7.04 2.12 -8.24
N LEU A 23 -6.67 1.01 -7.62
CA LEU A 23 -5.54 0.92 -6.72
C LEU A 23 -4.21 0.99 -7.48
N SER A 24 -4.11 0.34 -8.64
CA SER A 24 -2.95 0.43 -9.53
C SER A 24 -2.70 1.88 -9.96
N ASN A 25 -3.73 2.59 -10.41
CA ASN A 25 -3.62 4.00 -10.81
C ASN A 25 -3.18 4.91 -9.65
N TYR A 26 -3.60 4.61 -8.43
CA TYR A 26 -3.17 5.36 -7.25
C TYR A 26 -1.67 5.14 -6.96
N PHE A 27 -1.19 3.90 -7.01
CA PHE A 27 0.23 3.61 -6.83
C PHE A 27 1.09 4.18 -7.94
N ASP A 28 0.63 4.16 -9.19
CA ASP A 28 1.31 4.82 -10.30
C ASP A 28 1.44 6.33 -10.06
N ALA A 29 0.40 6.98 -9.52
CA ALA A 29 0.46 8.40 -9.17
C ALA A 29 1.47 8.68 -8.04
N VAL A 30 1.53 7.82 -7.01
CA VAL A 30 2.53 7.93 -5.93
C VAL A 30 3.94 7.79 -6.50
N LEU A 31 4.20 6.78 -7.35
CA LEU A 31 5.51 6.57 -7.98
C LEU A 31 5.94 7.78 -8.82
N ILE A 32 5.06 8.26 -9.70
CA ILE A 32 5.35 9.43 -10.55
C ILE A 32 5.70 10.66 -9.69
N TYR A 33 4.97 10.88 -8.59
CA TYR A 33 5.26 11.97 -7.67
C TYR A 33 6.64 11.82 -7.02
N MET A 34 6.96 10.63 -6.55
CA MET A 34 8.22 10.34 -5.87
C MET A 34 9.42 10.40 -6.83
N GLU A 35 9.29 9.91 -8.06
CA GLU A 35 10.31 10.03 -9.11
C GLU A 35 10.63 11.50 -9.40
N LYS A 36 9.60 12.35 -9.58
CA LYS A 36 9.78 13.80 -9.78
C LYS A 36 10.47 14.49 -8.61
N SER A 37 10.23 14.03 -7.40
CA SER A 37 10.76 14.59 -6.16
C SER A 37 12.13 14.03 -5.81
N SER A 38 12.69 13.12 -6.62
CA SER A 38 13.97 12.41 -6.37
C SER A 38 13.99 11.68 -5.02
N LEU A 39 12.84 11.18 -4.58
CA LEU A 39 12.66 10.54 -3.28
C LEU A 39 12.77 9.01 -3.35
N ILE A 40 13.06 8.43 -4.52
CA ILE A 40 13.10 6.97 -4.69
C ILE A 40 14.51 6.50 -5.04
N ASP A 41 14.99 5.50 -4.27
CA ASP A 41 15.94 4.51 -4.74
C ASP A 41 15.17 3.22 -5.10
N GLU A 42 15.52 2.51 -6.18
CA GLU A 42 14.78 1.33 -6.68
C GLU A 42 14.61 0.23 -5.61
N GLU A 43 15.53 0.15 -4.64
CA GLU A 43 15.51 -0.84 -3.56
C GLU A 43 14.45 -0.53 -2.47
N GLU A 44 14.04 0.72 -2.32
CA GLU A 44 13.10 1.15 -1.29
C GLU A 44 11.62 1.07 -1.73
N GLU A 45 11.37 0.94 -3.02
CA GLU A 45 10.02 1.01 -3.59
C GLU A 45 9.04 0.01 -2.94
N THR A 46 9.49 -1.21 -2.65
CA THR A 46 8.64 -2.23 -2.02
C THR A 46 8.21 -1.81 -0.62
N THR A 47 9.12 -1.27 0.18
CA THR A 47 8.86 -0.80 1.55
C THR A 47 7.90 0.39 1.56
N ILE A 48 8.07 1.31 0.61
CA ILE A 48 7.18 2.47 0.42
C ILE A 48 5.75 2.02 0.16
N PHE A 49 5.59 1.06 -0.73
CA PHE A 49 4.27 0.54 -1.06
C PHE A 49 3.62 -0.19 0.12
N GLU A 50 4.40 -0.92 0.91
CA GLU A 50 3.89 -1.57 2.13
C GLU A 50 3.36 -0.55 3.13
N SER A 51 4.10 0.53 3.33
CA SER A 51 3.69 1.62 4.21
C SER A 51 2.43 2.32 3.70
N VAL A 52 2.35 2.60 2.40
CA VAL A 52 1.16 3.21 1.77
C VAL A 52 -0.06 2.28 1.87
N GLU A 53 0.10 0.98 1.65
CA GLU A 53 -1.00 0.01 1.81
C GLU A 53 -1.51 -0.07 3.25
N GLU A 54 -0.63 0.03 4.24
CA GLU A 54 -1.03 0.07 5.65
C GLU A 54 -1.83 1.34 5.95
N LEU A 55 -1.38 2.50 5.46
CA LEU A 55 -2.07 3.78 5.63
C LEU A 55 -3.42 3.83 4.89
N LEU A 56 -3.55 3.19 3.73
CA LEU A 56 -4.84 3.06 3.04
C LEU A 56 -5.85 2.25 3.84
N ARG A 57 -5.38 1.26 4.62
CA ARG A 57 -6.23 0.46 5.52
C ARG A 57 -6.55 1.19 6.81
N ASN A 58 -5.59 1.95 7.33
CA ASN A 58 -5.67 2.67 8.60
C ASN A 58 -5.28 4.15 8.38
N PRO A 59 -6.17 4.97 7.77
CA PRO A 59 -5.87 6.37 7.50
C PRO A 59 -5.59 7.17 8.77
N ILE A 60 -4.60 8.05 8.69
CA ILE A 60 -4.22 8.92 9.81
C ILE A 60 -5.31 9.97 10.04
N ASN A 61 -5.76 10.12 11.28
CA ASN A 61 -6.67 11.20 11.65
C ASN A 61 -5.91 12.53 11.75
N ILE A 62 -6.06 13.38 10.73
CA ILE A 62 -5.36 14.65 10.60
C ILE A 62 -5.66 15.63 11.75
N ASN A 63 -6.83 15.51 12.40
CA ASN A 63 -7.20 16.34 13.55
C ASN A 63 -6.52 15.94 14.84
N LYS A 64 -5.96 14.74 14.93
CA LYS A 64 -5.26 14.20 16.10
C LYS A 64 -3.76 14.00 15.88
N ALA A 65 -3.35 13.90 14.62
CA ALA A 65 -1.98 13.62 14.24
C ALA A 65 -1.01 14.67 14.77
N GLN A 66 0.16 14.21 15.16
CA GLN A 66 1.36 15.01 15.33
C GLN A 66 2.16 15.00 14.04
N VAL A 67 3.21 15.83 13.96
CA VAL A 67 4.10 15.85 12.80
C VAL A 67 4.69 14.45 12.53
N ASP A 68 5.13 13.76 13.59
CA ASP A 68 5.73 12.42 13.48
C ASP A 68 4.75 11.37 12.94
N ASP A 69 3.45 11.51 13.25
CA ASP A 69 2.43 10.63 12.69
C ASP A 69 2.28 10.84 11.17
N LEU A 70 2.34 12.09 10.71
CA LEU A 70 2.28 12.42 9.29
C LEU A 70 3.54 11.97 8.53
N LEU A 71 4.71 12.00 9.18
CA LEU A 71 5.97 11.53 8.59
C LEU A 71 6.03 10.01 8.38
N GLN A 72 5.04 9.25 8.87
CA GLN A 72 4.86 7.84 8.47
C GLN A 72 4.47 7.70 6.99
N ILE A 73 4.01 8.79 6.34
CA ILE A 73 3.71 8.82 4.90
C ILE A 73 5.04 8.98 4.15
N PRO A 74 5.51 7.97 3.39
CA PRO A 74 6.88 7.93 2.88
C PRO A 74 7.28 9.07 1.96
N PHE A 75 6.31 9.74 1.34
CA PHE A 75 6.54 10.84 0.39
C PHE A 75 6.17 12.22 0.95
N LEU A 76 5.91 12.32 2.25
CA LEU A 76 5.61 13.59 2.92
C LEU A 76 6.84 14.10 3.65
N ASP A 77 7.33 15.28 3.26
CA ASP A 77 8.45 15.92 3.94
C ASP A 77 8.03 16.67 5.21
N PHE A 78 9.01 16.98 6.04
CA PHE A 78 8.81 17.67 7.32
C PHE A 78 8.14 19.03 7.16
N SER A 79 8.45 19.79 6.10
CA SER A 79 7.87 21.11 5.85
C SER A 79 6.39 20.98 5.53
N SER A 80 6.03 20.07 4.62
CA SER A 80 4.64 19.79 4.25
C SER A 80 3.82 19.28 5.44
N ALA A 81 4.40 18.43 6.28
CA ALA A 81 3.75 17.97 7.50
C ALA A 81 3.46 19.14 8.47
N ASN A 82 4.41 20.07 8.64
CA ASN A 82 4.18 21.26 9.47
C ASN A 82 3.10 22.16 8.90
N PHE A 83 3.07 22.43 7.59
CA PHE A 83 2.01 23.25 6.98
C PHE A 83 0.62 22.66 7.24
N ILE A 84 0.50 21.34 7.20
CA ILE A 84 -0.77 20.66 7.51
C ILE A 84 -1.15 20.90 8.99
N ILE A 85 -0.20 20.78 9.92
CA ILE A 85 -0.45 21.00 11.34
C ILE A 85 -0.76 22.46 11.64
N ASP A 86 0.01 23.40 11.07
CA ASP A 86 -0.18 24.85 11.27
C ASP A 86 -1.55 25.31 10.75
N TYR A 87 -2.00 24.77 9.60
CA TYR A 87 -3.35 25.05 9.11
C TYR A 87 -4.41 24.55 10.08
N ARG A 88 -4.29 23.34 10.60
CA ARG A 88 -5.20 22.80 11.62
C ARG A 88 -5.23 23.69 12.85
N ASP A 89 -4.09 24.06 13.38
CA ASP A 89 -3.99 24.80 14.63
C ASP A 89 -4.55 26.23 14.47
N SER A 90 -4.39 26.83 13.30
CA SER A 90 -4.97 28.12 12.95
C SER A 90 -6.49 28.08 12.78
N ASN A 91 -7.04 26.99 12.25
CA ASN A 91 -8.48 26.83 11.99
C ASN A 91 -9.18 25.95 13.05
N LYS A 92 -8.49 25.51 14.07
CA LYS A 92 -8.89 24.60 15.17
C LYS A 92 -9.01 23.14 14.75
N GLN A 93 -9.53 22.86 13.57
CA GLN A 93 -9.66 21.49 13.03
C GLN A 93 -9.95 21.54 11.53
N TYR A 94 -9.72 20.40 10.86
CA TYR A 94 -10.20 20.11 9.52
C TYR A 94 -11.64 19.59 9.58
N TYR A 95 -12.53 20.15 8.78
CA TYR A 95 -13.89 19.63 8.57
C TYR A 95 -13.95 18.69 7.36
N SER A 96 -13.01 18.85 6.42
CA SER A 96 -12.90 18.03 5.23
C SER A 96 -11.43 17.88 4.84
N ILE A 97 -11.04 16.70 4.34
CA ILE A 97 -9.70 16.49 3.76
C ILE A 97 -9.46 17.40 2.54
N ASN A 98 -10.50 17.83 1.86
CA ASN A 98 -10.37 18.77 0.74
C ASN A 98 -9.82 20.15 1.15
N GLU A 99 -9.83 20.51 2.44
CA GLU A 99 -9.23 21.74 2.93
C GLU A 99 -7.72 21.78 2.75
N LEU A 100 -7.07 20.65 2.54
CA LEU A 100 -5.64 20.57 2.17
C LEU A 100 -5.34 21.36 0.89
N PHE A 101 -6.31 21.52 -0.03
CA PHE A 101 -6.15 22.37 -1.22
C PHE A 101 -6.10 23.87 -0.92
N LEU A 102 -6.41 24.29 0.30
CA LEU A 102 -6.35 25.69 0.74
C LEU A 102 -4.96 26.07 1.29
N ILE A 103 -4.06 25.11 1.41
CA ILE A 103 -2.67 25.30 1.84
C ILE A 103 -1.84 25.56 0.59
N ASP A 104 -1.45 26.81 0.37
CA ASP A 104 -0.77 27.24 -0.86
C ASP A 104 0.59 26.55 -1.07
N GLU A 105 1.23 26.14 0.02
CA GLU A 105 2.53 25.44 0.02
C GLU A 105 2.44 23.99 -0.42
N LEU A 106 1.24 23.38 -0.46
CA LEU A 106 1.05 22.02 -0.91
C LEU A 106 0.65 21.99 -2.39
N SER A 107 1.37 21.22 -3.19
CA SER A 107 0.97 21.02 -4.58
C SER A 107 -0.33 20.22 -4.67
N SER A 108 -1.17 20.53 -5.64
CA SER A 108 -2.40 19.76 -5.88
C SER A 108 -2.13 18.28 -6.16
N GLU A 109 -0.97 17.96 -6.73
CA GLU A 109 -0.53 16.60 -6.98
C GLU A 109 -0.29 15.85 -5.66
N LEU A 110 0.45 16.47 -4.71
CA LEU A 110 0.67 15.93 -3.37
C LEU A 110 -0.66 15.75 -2.62
N VAL A 111 -1.52 16.76 -2.62
CA VAL A 111 -2.83 16.68 -1.94
C VAL A 111 -3.66 15.51 -2.46
N ASN A 112 -3.69 15.26 -3.77
CA ASN A 112 -4.46 14.16 -4.36
C ASN A 112 -3.97 12.78 -3.89
N ILE A 113 -2.65 12.60 -3.74
CA ILE A 113 -2.09 11.32 -3.25
C ILE A 113 -2.18 11.20 -1.72
N LEU A 114 -2.24 12.30 -0.97
CA LEU A 114 -2.43 12.31 0.49
C LEU A 114 -3.86 11.97 0.91
N LYS A 115 -4.85 12.42 0.17
CA LYS A 115 -6.28 12.30 0.54
C LYS A 115 -6.72 10.89 0.96
N PRO A 116 -6.35 9.81 0.26
CA PRO A 116 -6.76 8.46 0.66
C PRO A 116 -6.10 7.96 1.95
N LEU A 117 -4.99 8.58 2.36
CA LEU A 117 -4.21 8.21 3.54
C LEU A 117 -4.62 8.96 4.81
N LEU A 118 -5.53 9.93 4.69
CA LEU A 118 -5.93 10.83 5.76
C LEU A 118 -7.44 10.79 6.00
N THR A 119 -7.84 11.04 7.25
CA THR A 119 -9.25 11.18 7.65
C THR A 119 -9.43 12.34 8.62
N THR A 120 -10.60 12.97 8.65
CA THR A 120 -10.96 14.03 9.61
C THR A 120 -11.74 13.49 10.81
N SER A 121 -12.33 12.30 10.68
CA SER A 121 -13.14 11.68 11.72
C SER A 121 -12.37 10.59 12.45
N GLU A 122 -12.71 10.36 13.71
CA GLU A 122 -12.46 9.04 14.27
C GLU A 122 -13.19 8.06 13.36
N GLN A 123 -12.46 7.10 12.82
CA GLN A 123 -13.11 5.90 12.32
C GLN A 123 -13.66 5.18 13.56
N GLU A 124 -14.83 5.62 14.05
CA GLU A 124 -15.73 4.64 14.60
C GLU A 124 -15.86 3.62 13.46
N LEU A 125 -15.43 2.40 13.74
CA LEU A 125 -15.82 1.26 12.95
C LEU A 125 -17.35 1.28 12.95
N VAL A 126 -17.94 2.06 12.03
CA VAL A 126 -19.36 1.96 11.72
C VAL A 126 -19.46 0.57 11.11
N ILE A 127 -19.66 -0.38 12.00
CA ILE A 127 -20.11 -1.72 11.68
C ILE A 127 -21.52 -1.52 11.12
N THR A 128 -21.60 -1.04 9.89
CA THR A 128 -22.77 -1.20 9.06
C THR A 128 -22.83 -2.70 8.79
N GLU A 129 -23.71 -3.34 9.51
CA GLU A 129 -23.99 -4.76 9.48
C GLU A 129 -24.35 -5.25 8.07
N LYS A 130 -23.33 -5.46 7.26
CA LYS A 130 -23.29 -6.57 6.32
C LYS A 130 -22.00 -7.31 6.65
N LYS A 131 -22.13 -8.37 7.45
CA LYS A 131 -21.05 -9.31 7.77
C LYS A 131 -20.55 -9.96 6.47
N SER A 132 -19.76 -9.24 5.69
CA SER A 132 -18.88 -9.88 4.75
C SER A 132 -17.74 -10.45 5.59
N PHE A 133 -17.62 -11.76 5.65
CA PHE A 133 -16.52 -12.45 6.31
C PHE A 133 -15.17 -11.93 5.76
N LEU A 134 -15.12 -11.60 4.49
CA LEU A 134 -13.95 -11.07 3.81
C LEU A 134 -14.09 -9.55 3.66
N LYS A 135 -13.20 -8.79 4.29
CA LYS A 135 -13.17 -7.32 4.25
C LYS A 135 -12.34 -6.79 3.09
N PHE A 136 -11.26 -7.50 2.76
CA PHE A 136 -10.33 -7.08 1.73
C PHE A 136 -9.66 -8.31 1.08
N ILE A 137 -9.50 -8.26 -0.23
CA ILE A 137 -8.58 -9.08 -1.01
C ILE A 137 -7.83 -8.13 -1.95
N GLY A 138 -6.51 -8.16 -1.89
CA GLY A 138 -5.64 -7.43 -2.79
C GLY A 138 -4.63 -8.36 -3.45
N SER A 139 -4.32 -8.12 -4.71
CA SER A 139 -3.21 -8.74 -5.42
C SER A 139 -2.41 -7.65 -6.12
N ARG A 140 -1.11 -7.67 -5.92
CA ARG A 140 -0.17 -6.79 -6.60
C ARG A 140 0.81 -7.63 -7.38
N ASN A 141 0.95 -7.28 -8.64
CA ASN A 141 1.90 -7.93 -9.54
C ASN A 141 2.74 -6.84 -10.21
N ARG A 142 4.05 -6.99 -10.14
CA ARG A 142 5.00 -6.14 -10.85
C ARG A 142 5.90 -7.00 -11.70
N LEU A 143 6.07 -6.61 -12.94
CA LEU A 143 6.96 -7.24 -13.89
C LEU A 143 7.86 -6.16 -14.49
N VAL A 144 9.15 -6.28 -14.27
CA VAL A 144 10.15 -5.35 -14.82
C VAL A 144 11.11 -6.12 -15.69
N ASN A 145 11.39 -5.61 -16.87
CA ASN A 145 12.37 -6.17 -17.78
C ASN A 145 13.27 -5.06 -18.34
N ASP A 146 14.55 -5.10 -18.04
CA ASP A 146 15.51 -4.12 -18.53
C ASP A 146 15.59 -4.20 -20.06
N ILE A 147 15.38 -3.07 -20.75
CA ILE A 147 15.50 -2.97 -22.21
C ILE A 147 16.97 -3.16 -22.59
N GLU A 148 17.89 -2.56 -21.85
CA GLU A 148 19.32 -2.69 -22.08
C GLU A 148 19.86 -4.01 -21.52
N THR A 149 20.82 -4.59 -22.24
CA THR A 149 21.48 -5.80 -21.76
C THR A 149 22.76 -5.43 -21.03
N ARG A 150 22.74 -5.52 -19.70
CA ARG A 150 23.92 -5.32 -18.86
C ARG A 150 24.99 -6.35 -19.25
N GLU A 151 26.26 -5.92 -19.19
CA GLU A 151 27.43 -6.72 -19.63
C GLU A 151 27.50 -8.11 -18.95
N GLY A 152 27.04 -8.24 -17.72
CA GLY A 152 27.00 -9.51 -17.00
C GLY A 152 26.14 -10.58 -17.65
N TYR A 153 25.04 -10.21 -18.34
CA TYR A 153 24.20 -11.16 -19.09
C TYR A 153 24.88 -11.61 -20.39
N SER A 154 25.54 -10.70 -21.10
CA SER A 154 26.28 -11.04 -22.32
C SER A 154 27.51 -11.90 -22.05
N LYS A 155 28.10 -11.78 -20.85
CA LYS A 155 29.22 -12.60 -20.39
C LYS A 155 28.81 -13.93 -19.76
N GLY A 156 27.50 -14.20 -19.60
CA GLY A 156 27.00 -15.43 -18.98
C GLY A 156 27.23 -15.52 -17.47
N ASN A 157 27.41 -14.37 -16.80
CA ASN A 157 27.63 -14.34 -15.34
C ASN A 157 26.35 -14.60 -14.52
N TYR A 158 25.18 -14.50 -15.17
CA TYR A 158 23.88 -14.74 -14.52
C TYR A 158 23.26 -16.04 -15.06
N LEU A 159 22.69 -16.82 -14.14
CA LEU A 159 22.04 -18.10 -14.48
C LEU A 159 20.63 -17.93 -15.07
N GLY A 160 19.98 -16.82 -14.78
CA GLY A 160 18.62 -16.50 -15.20
C GLY A 160 18.54 -15.33 -16.19
N ASN A 161 17.34 -14.86 -16.41
CA ASN A 161 17.03 -13.77 -17.31
C ASN A 161 16.96 -12.41 -16.58
N LYS A 162 16.75 -11.31 -17.35
CA LYS A 162 16.65 -9.94 -16.83
C LYS A 162 15.33 -9.62 -16.15
N LEU A 163 14.38 -10.55 -16.18
CA LEU A 163 13.05 -10.33 -15.68
C LEU A 163 13.07 -10.28 -14.15
N LYS A 164 12.60 -9.17 -13.58
CA LYS A 164 12.22 -9.05 -12.18
C LYS A 164 10.72 -9.31 -12.06
N PHE A 165 10.33 -10.10 -11.09
CA PHE A 165 8.94 -10.42 -10.82
C PHE A 165 8.64 -10.26 -9.34
N TYR A 166 7.59 -9.53 -9.03
CA TYR A 166 7.05 -9.39 -7.69
C TYR A 166 5.56 -9.70 -7.73
N ASN A 167 5.12 -10.57 -6.83
CA ASN A 167 3.71 -10.85 -6.62
C ASN A 167 3.42 -10.83 -5.12
N ARG A 168 2.38 -10.09 -4.73
CA ARG A 168 1.90 -10.05 -3.37
C ARG A 168 0.40 -10.24 -3.36
N ILE A 169 -0.07 -11.16 -2.52
CA ILE A 169 -1.48 -11.43 -2.28
C ILE A 169 -1.76 -11.16 -0.82
N GLN A 170 -2.76 -10.35 -0.55
CA GLN A 170 -3.21 -10.03 0.79
C GLN A 170 -4.70 -10.30 0.91
N ALA A 171 -5.12 -10.78 2.07
CA ALA A 171 -6.53 -10.93 2.40
C ALA A 171 -6.75 -10.59 3.88
N SER A 172 -7.80 -9.84 4.17
CA SER A 172 -8.24 -9.60 5.55
C SER A 172 -9.70 -9.96 5.74
N ALA A 173 -10.00 -10.52 6.89
CA ALA A 173 -11.32 -10.92 7.31
C ALA A 173 -11.45 -10.67 8.81
N ASP A 174 -12.24 -9.69 9.20
CA ASP A 174 -12.44 -9.26 10.59
C ASP A 174 -11.12 -9.11 11.37
N LYS A 175 -10.74 -10.13 12.14
CA LYS A 175 -9.51 -10.17 12.95
C LYS A 175 -8.32 -10.84 12.26
N PHE A 176 -8.53 -11.41 11.10
CA PHE A 176 -7.54 -12.22 10.39
C PHE A 176 -6.90 -11.43 9.24
N PHE A 177 -5.60 -11.60 9.07
CA PHE A 177 -4.87 -11.06 7.94
C PHE A 177 -3.88 -12.10 7.43
N VAL A 178 -3.84 -12.25 6.11
CA VAL A 178 -2.89 -13.12 5.39
C VAL A 178 -2.12 -12.27 4.39
N ASN A 179 -0.82 -12.45 4.34
CA ASN A 179 0.05 -11.89 3.33
C ASN A 179 0.92 -12.99 2.74
N ILE A 180 1.01 -13.05 1.42
CA ILE A 180 1.90 -13.95 0.68
C ILE A 180 2.65 -13.10 -0.33
N THR A 181 3.98 -13.12 -0.26
CA THR A 181 4.85 -12.41 -1.20
C THR A 181 5.71 -13.43 -1.93
N GLN A 182 5.89 -13.21 -3.21
CA GLN A 182 6.74 -13.99 -4.09
C GLN A 182 7.58 -13.04 -4.91
N GLU A 183 8.89 -13.26 -4.96
CA GLU A 183 9.82 -12.36 -5.61
C GLU A 183 10.85 -13.13 -6.42
N LYS A 184 11.31 -12.52 -7.49
CA LYS A 184 12.41 -12.96 -8.32
C LYS A 184 13.19 -11.76 -8.79
N ASP A 185 14.48 -11.75 -8.51
CA ASP A 185 15.36 -10.73 -9.02
C ASP A 185 15.90 -11.03 -10.43
N ALA A 186 16.41 -9.97 -11.05
CA ALA A 186 17.08 -10.08 -12.33
C ALA A 186 18.37 -10.92 -12.18
N GLY A 187 18.52 -11.93 -13.02
CA GLY A 187 19.65 -12.85 -12.96
C GLY A 187 19.38 -14.18 -12.26
N GLU A 188 18.28 -14.30 -11.56
CA GLU A 188 17.81 -15.54 -10.96
C GLU A 188 17.13 -16.45 -11.97
N LYS A 189 17.27 -17.77 -11.79
CA LYS A 189 16.74 -18.77 -12.72
C LYS A 189 15.29 -19.12 -12.45
N SER A 190 14.91 -19.18 -11.17
CA SER A 190 13.56 -19.55 -10.74
C SER A 190 12.66 -18.30 -10.71
N LEU A 191 11.38 -18.46 -11.06
CA LEU A 191 10.35 -17.42 -10.82
C LEU A 191 9.95 -17.35 -9.35
N THR A 192 10.40 -18.28 -8.53
CA THR A 192 10.00 -18.47 -7.15
C THR A 192 11.23 -18.61 -6.25
N ASP A 193 12.19 -17.70 -6.41
CA ASP A 193 13.44 -17.78 -5.65
C ASP A 193 13.26 -17.32 -4.22
N PHE A 194 12.38 -16.35 -4.02
CA PHE A 194 11.99 -15.88 -2.69
C PHE A 194 10.49 -16.05 -2.45
N TYR A 195 10.15 -16.57 -1.28
CA TYR A 195 8.79 -16.63 -0.73
C TYR A 195 8.76 -16.11 0.68
N SER A 196 7.75 -15.31 0.97
CA SER A 196 7.39 -14.90 2.32
C SER A 196 5.90 -15.09 2.52
N ALA A 197 5.50 -15.63 3.65
CA ALA A 197 4.11 -15.79 4.01
C ALA A 197 3.90 -15.48 5.49
N SER A 198 2.90 -14.66 5.79
CA SER A 198 2.49 -14.37 7.15
C SER A 198 0.98 -14.47 7.33
N PHE A 199 0.60 -14.85 8.53
CA PHE A 199 -0.77 -14.87 9.02
C PHE A 199 -0.83 -14.15 10.36
N SER A 200 -1.78 -13.25 10.54
CA SER A 200 -1.97 -12.61 11.83
C SER A 200 -3.43 -12.63 12.29
N ILE A 201 -3.57 -12.63 13.62
CA ILE A 201 -4.84 -12.50 14.32
C ILE A 201 -4.71 -11.30 15.26
N SER A 202 -5.65 -10.35 15.17
CA SER A 202 -5.73 -9.18 16.04
C SER A 202 -6.87 -9.32 17.04
N ASP A 203 -6.73 -8.70 18.23
CA ASP A 203 -7.76 -8.61 19.27
C ASP A 203 -8.36 -9.97 19.70
N TYR A 204 -7.48 -10.95 19.89
CA TYR A 204 -7.91 -12.27 20.36
C TYR A 204 -7.79 -12.38 21.87
N SER A 205 -8.91 -12.24 22.57
CA SER A 205 -8.99 -12.29 24.05
C SER A 205 -8.10 -11.22 24.72
N PHE A 206 -7.07 -11.63 25.45
CA PHE A 206 -6.10 -10.76 26.15
C PHE A 206 -4.85 -10.46 25.30
N VAL A 207 -4.77 -10.97 24.08
CA VAL A 207 -3.64 -10.79 23.19
C VAL A 207 -4.02 -9.80 22.08
N ASN A 208 -3.28 -8.69 21.97
CA ASN A 208 -3.55 -7.67 20.96
C ASN A 208 -3.28 -8.16 19.53
N LYS A 209 -2.18 -8.92 19.34
CA LYS A 209 -1.82 -9.44 18.01
C LYS A 209 -0.98 -10.70 18.13
N ILE A 210 -1.28 -11.68 17.30
CA ILE A 210 -0.48 -12.89 17.09
C ILE A 210 -0.08 -12.90 15.62
N ILE A 211 1.21 -13.11 15.34
CA ILE A 211 1.74 -13.21 13.98
C ILE A 211 2.46 -14.54 13.85
N LEU A 212 2.20 -15.25 12.76
CA LEU A 212 2.84 -16.50 12.39
C LEU A 212 3.43 -16.37 10.98
N GLY A 213 4.63 -16.89 10.77
CA GLY A 213 5.35 -16.84 9.50
C GLY A 213 6.41 -15.75 9.46
N ASP A 214 6.67 -15.22 8.28
CA ASP A 214 7.70 -14.22 8.04
C ASP A 214 7.14 -12.82 8.29
N TYR A 215 7.79 -12.04 9.15
CA TYR A 215 7.40 -10.67 9.44
C TYR A 215 8.60 -9.81 9.86
N ASN A 216 8.53 -8.54 9.59
CA ASN A 216 9.49 -7.55 10.05
C ASN A 216 8.94 -6.80 11.28
N LEU A 217 9.80 -6.57 12.27
CA LEU A 217 9.50 -5.73 13.42
C LEU A 217 10.35 -4.46 13.33
N THR A 218 9.68 -3.32 13.32
CA THR A 218 10.33 -2.02 13.43
C THR A 218 10.04 -1.49 14.83
N PHE A 219 11.10 -1.20 15.58
CA PHE A 219 11.01 -0.56 16.88
C PHE A 219 11.36 0.92 16.69
N GLY A 220 10.42 1.79 17.03
CA GLY A 220 10.61 3.24 17.03
C GLY A 220 11.40 3.73 18.25
#